data_b86d0a50e45639a5a47a560157ea9f61
#
_entry.id   b86d0a50e45639a5a47a560157ea9f61
#
_cell.length_a   1.000
_cell.length_b   1.000
_cell.length_c   1.000
_cell.angle_alpha   90.00
_cell.angle_beta   90.00
_cell.angle_gamma   90.00
#
_symmetry.space_group_name_H-M   'P 1'
#
loop_
_entity.id
_entity.type
_entity.pdbx_description
1 polymer ?
#
loop_
_entity_poly.entity_id
_entity_poly.type
_entity_poly.pdbx_seq_one_letter_code
_entity_poly.pdbx_strand_id
1 'polypeptide(L)'
;NLSASLMLQGVAGAQAMYVGKYSLYSDCEGNLNREVGILDAWTPSNTDTNIPRLSKTDLNGNFATASTWYLEDASYLRIKNLTIGYALTDVLRKATHFGERNSRLSVYFSGENLFTFTKYSGMDPEVNGYDAVKYPVSRMLSLGVKLTY
;
A
#
# COMPACT_ATOMS: atom_id res chain seq x y z
N ASN A 1 -29.61 13.29 7.41
CA ASN A 1 -28.61 13.69 8.40
C ASN A 1 -27.28 12.91 8.29
N LEU A 2 -27.22 11.81 7.53
CA LEU A 2 -26.04 11.01 7.25
C LEU A 2 -25.51 11.32 5.86
N SER A 3 -24.20 11.52 5.72
CA SER A 3 -23.50 11.62 4.45
C SER A 3 -22.33 10.63 4.43
N ALA A 4 -22.09 10.01 3.28
CA ALA A 4 -20.96 9.13 3.08
C ALA A 4 -20.34 9.40 1.71
N SER A 5 -19.03 9.41 1.64
CA SER A 5 -18.26 9.54 0.40
C SER A 5 -17.18 8.49 0.39
N LEU A 6 -17.05 7.77 -0.71
CA LEU A 6 -16.04 6.75 -0.92
C LEU A 6 -15.30 7.04 -2.22
N MET A 7 -13.98 7.07 -2.16
CA MET A 7 -13.09 7.16 -3.31
C MET A 7 -12.25 5.89 -3.43
N LEU A 8 -12.38 5.23 -4.56
CA LEU A 8 -11.58 4.08 -4.93
C LEU A 8 -10.59 4.49 -6.02
N GLN A 9 -9.38 3.99 -5.94
CA GLN A 9 -8.34 4.15 -6.95
C GLN A 9 -7.75 2.79 -7.27
N GLY A 10 -7.53 2.49 -8.54
CA GLY A 10 -6.91 1.23 -8.92
C GLY A 10 -6.31 1.27 -10.32
N VAL A 11 -5.40 0.34 -10.55
CA VAL A 11 -4.76 0.09 -11.84
C VAL A 11 -4.80 -1.42 -12.08
N ALA A 12 -5.18 -1.83 -13.28
CA ALA A 12 -5.18 -3.23 -13.70
C ALA A 12 -4.16 -3.42 -14.83
N GLY A 13 -3.46 -4.57 -14.84
CA GLY A 13 -2.45 -4.90 -15.85
C GLY A 13 -1.14 -4.12 -15.70
N ALA A 14 -0.91 -3.47 -14.56
CA ALA A 14 0.36 -2.82 -14.27
C ALA A 14 1.44 -3.84 -13.95
N GLN A 15 2.65 -3.58 -14.42
CA GLN A 15 3.85 -4.35 -14.05
C GLN A 15 4.89 -3.41 -13.46
N ALA A 16 5.61 -3.88 -12.46
CA ALA A 16 6.72 -3.17 -11.84
C ALA A 16 7.95 -4.05 -11.71
N MET A 17 9.11 -3.47 -11.97
CA MET A 17 10.39 -4.08 -11.69
C MET A 17 10.74 -3.84 -10.21
N TYR A 18 10.60 -4.88 -9.38
CA TYR A 18 10.90 -4.79 -7.96
C TYR A 18 12.37 -5.10 -7.69
N VAL A 19 13.19 -4.07 -7.64
CA VAL A 19 14.65 -4.19 -7.45
C VAL A 19 15.01 -4.61 -6.02
N GLY A 20 14.10 -4.41 -5.07
CA GLY A 20 14.27 -4.90 -3.69
C GLY A 20 14.54 -6.40 -3.59
N LYS A 21 14.12 -7.20 -4.57
CA LYS A 21 14.46 -8.63 -4.66
C LYS A 21 15.97 -8.88 -4.65
N TYR A 22 16.78 -7.98 -5.22
CA TYR A 22 18.24 -8.11 -5.18
C TYR A 22 18.73 -8.23 -3.73
N SER A 23 18.36 -7.29 -2.88
CA SER A 23 18.77 -7.30 -1.46
C SER A 23 18.12 -8.41 -0.65
N LEU A 24 16.91 -8.85 -1.01
CA LEU A 24 16.18 -9.88 -0.27
C LEU A 24 16.65 -11.29 -0.58
N TYR A 25 17.05 -11.57 -1.83
CA TYR A 25 17.32 -12.95 -2.32
C TYR A 25 18.75 -13.18 -2.80
N SER A 26 19.56 -12.14 -3.06
CA SER A 26 20.96 -12.37 -3.45
C SER A 26 21.84 -12.63 -2.23
N ASP A 27 22.94 -13.37 -2.40
CA ASP A 27 23.99 -13.57 -1.39
C ASP A 27 25.25 -12.75 -1.71
N CYS A 28 25.15 -11.79 -2.65
CA CYS A 28 26.29 -11.02 -3.13
C CYS A 28 26.73 -9.90 -2.17
N GLU A 29 25.83 -9.43 -1.30
CA GLU A 29 26.06 -8.30 -0.39
C GLU A 29 26.32 -8.71 1.07
N GLY A 30 27.10 -9.73 1.28
CA GLY A 30 27.64 -10.04 2.63
C GLY A 30 26.54 -10.30 3.69
N ASN A 31 26.75 -9.83 4.92
CA ASN A 31 26.03 -10.22 6.14
C ASN A 31 24.68 -9.51 6.34
N LEU A 32 23.85 -9.39 5.33
CA LEU A 32 22.50 -8.82 5.44
C LEU A 32 21.46 -9.89 5.77
N ASN A 33 20.39 -9.49 6.46
CA ASN A 33 19.22 -10.35 6.59
C ASN A 33 18.55 -10.56 5.24
N ARG A 34 18.06 -11.77 5.00
CA ARG A 34 17.42 -12.18 3.77
C ARG A 34 15.97 -12.59 4.01
N GLU A 35 15.20 -12.66 2.93
CA GLU A 35 13.86 -13.23 2.94
C GLU A 35 13.95 -14.75 3.20
N VAL A 36 12.99 -15.29 3.97
CA VAL A 36 12.95 -16.73 4.28
C VAL A 36 12.87 -17.58 3.00
N GLY A 37 12.22 -17.06 1.96
CA GLY A 37 12.12 -17.70 0.65
C GLY A 37 13.47 -18.05 0.01
N ILE A 38 14.59 -17.43 0.45
CA ILE A 38 15.95 -17.79 -0.04
C ILE A 38 16.29 -19.26 0.22
N LEU A 39 15.67 -19.89 1.22
CA LEU A 39 15.87 -21.31 1.52
C LEU A 39 15.35 -22.22 0.40
N ASP A 40 14.47 -21.74 -0.45
CA ASP A 40 13.96 -22.43 -1.63
C ASP A 40 14.78 -22.15 -2.91
N ALA A 41 15.95 -21.55 -2.77
CA ALA A 41 16.82 -21.28 -3.90
C ALA A 41 17.22 -22.56 -4.64
N TRP A 42 17.46 -22.44 -5.96
CA TRP A 42 17.84 -23.54 -6.80
C TRP A 42 19.11 -24.25 -6.32
N THR A 43 19.02 -25.57 -6.21
CA THR A 43 20.13 -26.47 -5.94
C THR A 43 19.99 -27.71 -6.83
N PRO A 44 21.01 -28.55 -6.99
CA PRO A 44 20.87 -29.81 -7.72
C PRO A 44 19.80 -30.76 -7.16
N SER A 45 19.44 -30.63 -5.88
CA SER A 45 18.37 -31.38 -5.20
C SER A 45 17.03 -30.64 -5.16
N ASN A 46 17.00 -29.36 -5.46
CA ASN A 46 15.80 -28.52 -5.53
C ASN A 46 15.78 -27.76 -6.86
N THR A 47 15.28 -28.39 -7.90
CA THR A 47 15.25 -27.84 -9.27
C THR A 47 13.92 -27.21 -9.62
N ASP A 48 12.85 -27.45 -8.83
CA ASP A 48 11.51 -26.93 -9.04
C ASP A 48 11.30 -25.62 -8.24
N THR A 49 12.05 -24.59 -8.60
CA THR A 49 11.98 -23.28 -7.99
C THR A 49 12.28 -22.20 -9.02
N ASN A 50 11.70 -21.00 -8.81
CA ASN A 50 11.99 -19.80 -9.59
C ASN A 50 13.03 -18.88 -8.92
N ILE A 51 13.57 -19.27 -7.75
CA ILE A 51 14.60 -18.50 -7.07
C ILE A 51 15.96 -18.96 -7.60
N PRO A 52 16.77 -18.03 -8.16
CA PRO A 52 18.06 -18.38 -8.73
C PRO A 52 19.02 -19.00 -7.71
N ARG A 53 20.00 -19.75 -8.20
CA ARG A 53 21.07 -20.31 -7.39
C ARG A 53 21.81 -19.18 -6.63
N LEU A 54 22.00 -19.40 -5.34
CA LEU A 54 22.78 -18.48 -4.50
C LEU A 54 24.27 -18.55 -4.85
N SER A 55 24.92 -17.41 -4.92
CA SER A 55 26.34 -17.26 -5.16
C SER A 55 26.85 -15.96 -4.60
N LYS A 56 27.92 -16.00 -3.82
CA LYS A 56 28.56 -14.77 -3.27
C LYS A 56 29.15 -13.88 -4.34
N THR A 57 29.47 -14.41 -5.49
CA THR A 57 30.13 -13.69 -6.59
C THR A 57 29.22 -13.50 -7.79
N ASP A 58 27.98 -14.01 -7.74
CA ASP A 58 27.00 -14.00 -8.83
C ASP A 58 27.62 -14.33 -10.20
N LEU A 59 28.40 -15.43 -10.25
CA LEU A 59 29.18 -15.83 -11.43
C LEU A 59 28.36 -15.89 -12.74
N ASN A 60 27.07 -16.20 -12.62
CA ASN A 60 26.15 -16.29 -13.77
C ASN A 60 25.41 -14.97 -14.05
N GLY A 61 25.61 -13.94 -13.23
CA GLY A 61 24.89 -12.66 -13.34
C GLY A 61 23.38 -12.78 -13.09
N ASN A 62 22.92 -13.79 -12.35
CA ASN A 62 21.49 -14.04 -12.14
C ASN A 62 20.78 -12.90 -11.40
N PHE A 63 21.49 -12.26 -10.47
CA PHE A 63 20.95 -11.15 -9.67
C PHE A 63 21.37 -9.79 -10.21
N ALA A 64 22.60 -9.67 -10.75
CA ALA A 64 23.11 -8.40 -11.27
C ALA A 64 22.48 -8.00 -12.61
N THR A 65 21.91 -8.95 -13.34
CA THR A 65 21.31 -8.69 -14.66
C THR A 65 19.81 -8.44 -14.53
N ALA A 66 19.35 -7.35 -15.12
CA ALA A 66 17.91 -7.07 -15.23
C ALA A 66 17.21 -8.20 -16.02
N SER A 67 16.20 -8.79 -15.41
CA SER A 67 15.48 -9.92 -15.99
C SER A 67 13.99 -9.87 -15.62
N THR A 68 13.19 -10.70 -16.29
CA THR A 68 11.76 -10.86 -15.98
C THR A 68 11.50 -11.41 -14.57
N TRP A 69 12.50 -11.97 -13.91
CA TRP A 69 12.39 -12.41 -12.52
C TRP A 69 12.07 -11.27 -11.55
N TYR A 70 12.50 -10.05 -11.88
CA TYR A 70 12.20 -8.86 -11.10
C TYR A 70 10.82 -8.27 -11.40
N LEU A 71 10.18 -8.67 -12.54
CA LEU A 71 8.86 -8.15 -12.89
C LEU A 71 7.77 -8.81 -12.05
N GLU A 72 6.92 -7.98 -11.48
CA GLU A 72 5.76 -8.40 -10.71
C GLU A 72 4.49 -7.69 -11.19
N ASP A 73 3.36 -8.34 -10.94
CA ASP A 73 2.06 -7.73 -11.14
C ASP A 73 1.84 -6.65 -10.06
N ALA A 74 1.86 -5.39 -10.49
CA ALA A 74 1.61 -4.21 -9.65
C ALA A 74 0.16 -3.72 -9.77
N SER A 75 -0.76 -4.55 -10.24
CA SER A 75 -2.19 -4.26 -10.22
C SER A 75 -2.69 -4.10 -8.79
N TYR A 76 -3.53 -3.10 -8.56
CA TYR A 76 -4.08 -2.86 -7.23
C TYR A 76 -5.45 -2.20 -7.27
N LEU A 77 -6.18 -2.32 -6.16
CA LEU A 77 -7.35 -1.52 -5.83
C LEU A 77 -7.17 -0.97 -4.41
N ARG A 78 -7.28 0.35 -4.26
CA ARG A 78 -7.10 1.06 -2.98
C ARG A 78 -8.35 1.81 -2.59
N ILE A 79 -8.76 1.69 -1.32
CA ILE A 79 -9.71 2.59 -0.69
C ILE A 79 -8.94 3.87 -0.34
N LYS A 80 -8.99 4.85 -1.26
CA LYS A 80 -8.20 6.07 -1.19
C LYS A 80 -8.71 7.05 -0.15
N ASN A 81 -10.05 7.20 -0.09
CA ASN A 81 -10.70 8.02 0.91
C ASN A 81 -12.08 7.44 1.26
N LEU A 82 -12.40 7.44 2.53
CA LEU A 82 -13.75 7.19 3.05
C LEU A 82 -14.07 8.29 4.05
N THR A 83 -15.13 9.04 3.79
CA THR A 83 -15.62 10.05 4.73
C THR A 83 -17.05 9.74 5.09
N ILE A 84 -17.35 9.71 6.39
CA ILE A 84 -18.69 9.52 6.93
C ILE A 84 -19.00 10.75 7.81
N GLY A 85 -20.04 11.47 7.49
CA GLY A 85 -20.48 12.65 8.22
C GLY A 85 -21.90 12.51 8.75
N TYR A 86 -22.15 13.05 9.93
CA TYR A 86 -23.48 13.10 10.52
C TYR A 86 -23.83 14.50 11.00
N ALA A 87 -24.96 15.01 10.52
CA ALA A 87 -25.48 16.33 10.93
C ALA A 87 -26.22 16.20 12.28
N LEU A 88 -25.68 16.85 13.30
CA LEU A 88 -26.22 16.89 14.67
C LEU A 88 -27.10 18.14 14.92
N THR A 89 -27.38 18.94 13.89
CA THR A 89 -28.09 20.22 14.00
C THR A 89 -29.40 20.13 14.76
N ASP A 90 -30.22 19.09 14.47
CA ASP A 90 -31.52 18.91 15.12
C ASP A 90 -31.39 18.54 16.60
N VAL A 91 -30.33 17.77 16.94
CA VAL A 91 -30.03 17.42 18.34
C VAL A 91 -29.60 18.65 19.12
N LEU A 92 -28.72 19.49 18.53
CA LEU A 92 -28.25 20.73 19.15
C LEU A 92 -29.38 21.72 19.41
N ARG A 93 -30.28 21.90 18.44
CA ARG A 93 -31.42 22.80 18.57
C ARG A 93 -32.37 22.37 19.70
N LYS A 94 -32.59 21.07 19.86
CA LYS A 94 -33.45 20.53 20.92
C LYS A 94 -32.83 20.65 22.31
N ALA A 95 -31.50 20.52 22.39
CA ALA A 95 -30.81 20.45 23.68
C ALA A 95 -30.46 21.83 24.26
N THR A 96 -30.17 22.82 23.43
CA THR A 96 -29.49 24.06 23.92
C THR A 96 -30.25 25.36 23.68
N HIS A 97 -31.33 25.38 22.91
CA HIS A 97 -31.96 26.62 22.42
C HIS A 97 -30.92 27.56 21.76
N PHE A 98 -29.72 27.06 21.51
CA PHE A 98 -28.58 27.80 20.99
C PHE A 98 -28.63 27.83 19.46
N GLY A 99 -28.59 29.05 18.94
CA GLY A 99 -28.35 29.26 17.54
C GLY A 99 -29.54 29.82 16.76
N GLU A 100 -29.21 30.79 15.96
CA GLU A 100 -30.11 31.31 14.93
C GLU A 100 -30.51 30.22 13.93
N ARG A 101 -31.54 30.48 13.14
CA ARG A 101 -32.17 29.56 12.19
C ARG A 101 -31.18 28.87 11.21
N ASN A 102 -29.95 29.41 11.07
CA ASN A 102 -28.92 28.94 10.13
C ASN A 102 -27.76 28.14 10.76
N SER A 103 -27.73 28.02 12.10
CA SER A 103 -26.63 27.26 12.74
C SER A 103 -26.68 25.79 12.41
N ARG A 104 -25.53 25.20 12.00
CA ARG A 104 -25.36 23.80 11.64
C ARG A 104 -24.18 23.21 12.39
N LEU A 105 -24.39 22.07 13.02
CA LEU A 105 -23.36 21.26 13.64
C LEU A 105 -23.28 19.93 12.91
N SER A 106 -22.09 19.51 12.53
CA SER A 106 -21.82 18.20 11.99
C SER A 106 -20.53 17.62 12.54
N VAL A 107 -20.51 16.32 12.73
CA VAL A 107 -19.29 15.55 13.02
C VAL A 107 -18.97 14.68 11.81
N TYR A 108 -17.69 14.46 11.55
CA TYR A 108 -17.27 13.59 10.48
C TYR A 108 -16.05 12.76 10.88
N PHE A 109 -16.01 11.56 10.36
CA PHE A 109 -14.86 10.69 10.36
C PHE A 109 -14.33 10.58 8.93
N SER A 110 -13.03 10.70 8.75
CA SER A 110 -12.37 10.52 7.46
C SER A 110 -11.18 9.59 7.59
N GLY A 111 -11.05 8.68 6.64
CA GLY A 111 -9.92 7.79 6.54
C GLY A 111 -9.30 7.84 5.14
N GLU A 112 -7.97 7.96 5.08
CA GLU A 112 -7.21 7.97 3.83
C GLU A 112 -6.30 6.77 3.73
N ASN A 113 -6.14 6.25 2.51
CA ASN A 113 -5.31 5.09 2.19
C ASN A 113 -5.61 3.87 3.09
N LEU A 114 -6.90 3.59 3.32
CA LEU A 114 -7.35 2.64 4.33
C LEU A 114 -6.90 1.21 4.04
N PHE A 115 -7.09 0.75 2.81
CA PHE A 115 -6.74 -0.59 2.38
C PHE A 115 -6.27 -0.59 0.94
N THR A 116 -5.25 -1.41 0.66
CA THR A 116 -4.76 -1.69 -0.69
C THR A 116 -4.83 -3.20 -0.93
N PHE A 117 -5.58 -3.59 -1.94
CA PHE A 117 -5.69 -4.97 -2.40
C PHE A 117 -4.73 -5.14 -3.58
N THR A 118 -3.72 -5.98 -3.44
CA THR A 118 -2.69 -6.24 -4.46
C THR A 118 -2.04 -7.59 -4.26
N LYS A 119 -1.41 -8.12 -5.31
CA LYS A 119 -0.52 -9.30 -5.25
C LYS A 119 0.96 -8.90 -5.26
N TYR A 120 1.23 -7.60 -5.38
CA TYR A 120 2.58 -7.08 -5.41
C TYR A 120 3.31 -7.36 -4.09
N SER A 121 4.54 -7.86 -4.15
CA SER A 121 5.32 -8.23 -2.96
C SER A 121 6.07 -7.05 -2.33
N GLY A 122 6.27 -5.95 -3.08
CA GLY A 122 6.84 -4.71 -2.55
C GLY A 122 5.89 -3.98 -1.60
N MET A 123 6.40 -2.91 -0.99
CA MET A 123 5.65 -2.18 0.05
C MET A 123 4.45 -1.39 -0.50
N ASP A 124 4.53 -0.90 -1.74
CA ASP A 124 3.46 -0.14 -2.39
C ASP A 124 3.43 -0.43 -3.89
N PRO A 125 2.30 -0.87 -4.48
CA PRO A 125 2.19 -1.14 -5.91
C PRO A 125 2.18 0.13 -6.79
N GLU A 126 2.01 1.32 -6.23
CA GLU A 126 1.94 2.59 -6.95
C GLU A 126 3.35 3.14 -7.25
N VAL A 127 4.12 2.41 -8.09
CA VAL A 127 5.57 2.65 -8.32
C VAL A 127 5.96 2.96 -9.77
N ASN A 128 5.03 3.29 -10.65
CA ASN A 128 5.32 3.70 -12.05
C ASN A 128 6.31 2.78 -12.79
N GLY A 129 6.20 1.47 -12.62
CA GLY A 129 6.98 0.47 -13.34
C GLY A 129 8.36 0.15 -12.75
N TYR A 130 8.87 0.92 -11.79
CA TYR A 130 10.16 0.68 -11.14
C TYR A 130 10.10 0.94 -9.63
N ASP A 131 10.41 -0.07 -8.82
CA ASP A 131 10.43 0.01 -7.37
C ASP A 131 11.82 -0.22 -6.79
N ALA A 132 12.44 0.86 -6.34
CA ALA A 132 13.69 0.86 -5.58
C ALA A 132 13.41 0.85 -4.06
N VAL A 133 12.44 0.05 -3.60
CA VAL A 133 12.02 -0.04 -2.20
C VAL A 133 11.38 1.27 -1.72
N LYS A 134 10.37 1.73 -2.45
CA LYS A 134 9.61 2.94 -2.09
C LYS A 134 8.86 2.72 -0.77
N TYR A 135 8.97 3.68 0.12
CA TYR A 135 8.20 3.68 1.37
C TYR A 135 6.69 3.79 1.07
N PRO A 136 5.84 2.98 1.70
CA PRO A 136 4.41 2.98 1.43
C PRO A 136 3.73 4.26 1.91
N VAL A 137 2.62 4.62 1.25
CA VAL A 137 1.80 5.75 1.68
C VAL A 137 1.19 5.49 3.06
N SER A 138 1.20 6.49 3.91
CA SER A 138 0.67 6.39 5.26
C SER A 138 -0.86 6.31 5.25
N ARG A 139 -1.40 5.49 6.16
CA ARG A 139 -2.83 5.51 6.50
C ARG A 139 -3.09 6.68 7.44
N MET A 140 -4.12 7.47 7.17
CA MET A 140 -4.54 8.58 8.01
C MET A 140 -5.99 8.39 8.45
N LEU A 141 -6.25 8.59 9.74
CA LEU A 141 -7.59 8.61 10.31
C LEU A 141 -7.82 9.96 10.96
N SER A 142 -8.93 10.61 10.65
CA SER A 142 -9.26 11.93 11.14
C SER A 142 -10.68 11.96 11.67
N LEU A 143 -10.87 12.65 12.79
CA LEU A 143 -12.18 12.97 13.34
C LEU A 143 -12.31 14.49 13.40
N GLY A 144 -13.41 15.02 12.91
CA GLY A 144 -13.62 16.44 12.87
C GLY A 144 -15.04 16.87 13.24
N VAL A 145 -15.15 18.11 13.70
CA VAL A 145 -16.41 18.78 14.00
C VAL A 145 -16.47 20.07 13.18
N LYS A 146 -17.58 20.28 12.51
CA LYS A 146 -17.86 21.52 11.75
C LYS A 146 -19.06 22.24 12.35
N LEU A 147 -18.83 23.45 12.81
CA LEU A 147 -19.86 24.36 13.25
C LEU A 147 -19.95 25.51 12.25
N THR A 148 -21.16 25.80 11.79
CA THR A 148 -21.48 26.97 10.96
C THR A 148 -22.55 27.77 11.72
N TYR A 149 -22.37 29.05 11.87
CA TYR A 149 -23.25 29.96 12.56
C TYR A 149 -23.60 31.18 11.68
#